data_72082bb0d5bbbf1d9f7943f6f3f29caf
#
_entry.id   72082bb0d5bbbf1d9f7943f6f3f29caf
#
_cell.length_a   1.000
_cell.length_b   1.000
_cell.length_c   1.000
_cell.angle_alpha   90.00
_cell.angle_beta   90.00
_cell.angle_gamma   90.00
#
_symmetry.space_group_name_H-M   'P 1'
#
loop_
_entity.id
_entity.type
_entity.pdbx_description
1 polymer ?
#
loop_
_entity_poly.entity_id
_entity_poly.type
_entity_poly.pdbx_seq_one_letter_code
_entity_poly.pdbx_strand_id
1 'polypeptide(L)'
;MMYPYVSGYIVYFWSNEEGELIHVHVSKGRPTPNATKIWLTRTGGCIVASNGSQIASKELNELMEFISAQFFIICARWKQFFVTDTIKFYC
;
A
#
# COMPACT_ATOMS: atom_id res chain seq x y z
N MET A 1 -5.53 8.86 2.23
CA MET A 1 -4.87 9.07 0.92
C MET A 1 -5.24 7.92 0.01
N MET A 2 -5.55 8.21 -1.22
CA MET A 2 -6.03 7.22 -2.16
C MET A 2 -5.48 7.50 -3.54
N TYR A 3 -4.97 6.45 -4.20
CA TYR A 3 -4.51 6.54 -5.59
C TYR A 3 -5.66 6.25 -6.55
N PRO A 4 -5.55 6.73 -7.80
CA PRO A 4 -6.48 6.33 -8.86
C PRO A 4 -6.42 4.81 -9.08
N TYR A 5 -7.39 4.31 -9.79
CA TYR A 5 -7.50 2.89 -10.05
C TYR A 5 -6.31 2.33 -10.80
N VAL A 6 -5.88 1.13 -10.39
CA VAL A 6 -4.92 0.30 -11.10
C VAL A 6 -5.62 -1.03 -11.32
N SER A 7 -5.92 -1.39 -12.56
CA SER A 7 -6.64 -2.63 -12.90
C SER A 7 -7.97 -2.79 -12.13
N GLY A 8 -8.65 -1.67 -11.87
CA GLY A 8 -9.91 -1.68 -11.12
C GLY A 8 -9.76 -1.66 -9.60
N TYR A 9 -8.52 -1.61 -9.11
CA TYR A 9 -8.24 -1.57 -7.67
C TYR A 9 -7.80 -0.19 -7.24
N ILE A 10 -8.09 0.17 -5.99
CA ILE A 10 -7.60 1.40 -5.37
C ILE A 10 -6.53 1.05 -4.35
N VAL A 11 -5.58 1.98 -4.17
CA VAL A 11 -4.48 1.84 -3.22
C VAL A 11 -4.58 2.98 -2.23
N TYR A 12 -4.57 2.69 -0.94
CA TYR A 12 -4.88 3.71 0.08
C TYR A 12 -4.25 3.39 1.44
N PHE A 13 -4.28 4.38 2.35
CA PHE A 13 -3.93 4.23 3.77
C PHE A 13 -5.19 4.43 4.62
N TRP A 14 -5.23 3.77 5.78
CA TRP A 14 -6.22 4.10 6.82
C TRP A 14 -5.62 5.16 7.75
N SER A 15 -6.49 6.04 8.28
CA SER A 15 -6.05 7.13 9.15
C SER A 15 -5.58 6.68 10.54
N ASN A 16 -5.94 5.48 10.96
CA ASN A 16 -5.60 4.95 12.28
C ASN A 16 -4.30 4.12 12.27
N GLU A 17 -3.47 4.27 11.26
CA GLU A 17 -2.24 3.47 11.11
C GLU A 17 -0.98 4.23 11.44
N GLU A 18 -1.10 5.34 12.16
CA GLU A 18 0.03 6.12 12.62
C GLU A 18 0.95 5.27 13.49
N GLY A 19 2.26 5.35 13.22
CA GLY A 19 3.25 4.59 13.98
C GLY A 19 3.45 3.16 13.53
N GLU A 20 2.67 2.67 12.60
CA GLU A 20 2.85 1.32 12.05
C GLU A 20 3.93 1.29 10.97
N LEU A 21 4.34 0.07 10.60
CA LEU A 21 5.25 -0.14 9.47
C LEU A 21 4.55 0.34 8.20
N ILE A 22 5.29 0.98 7.31
CA ILE A 22 4.70 1.53 6.09
C ILE A 22 4.08 0.43 5.24
N HIS A 23 2.82 0.63 4.87
CA HIS A 23 2.08 -0.33 4.06
C HIS A 23 0.96 0.39 3.33
N VAL A 24 0.40 -0.28 2.33
CA VAL A 24 -0.79 0.18 1.63
C VAL A 24 -1.86 -0.90 1.69
N HIS A 25 -3.10 -0.48 1.58
CA HIS A 25 -4.24 -1.37 1.40
C HIS A 25 -4.70 -1.29 -0.04
N VAL A 26 -5.13 -2.41 -0.57
CA VAL A 26 -5.63 -2.51 -1.95
C VAL A 26 -6.99 -3.21 -1.91
N SER A 27 -7.99 -2.60 -2.51
CA SER A 27 -9.30 -3.23 -2.65
C SER A 27 -9.97 -2.79 -3.93
N LYS A 28 -10.94 -3.56 -4.37
CA LYS A 28 -11.64 -3.31 -5.62
C LYS A 28 -12.76 -2.31 -5.40
N GLY A 29 -12.69 -1.19 -6.10
CA GLY A 29 -13.76 -0.19 -6.12
C GLY A 29 -13.75 0.78 -4.96
N ARG A 30 -13.61 0.33 -3.73
CA ARG A 30 -13.69 1.18 -2.54
C ARG A 30 -12.93 0.54 -1.36
N PRO A 31 -12.53 1.34 -0.36
CA PRO A 31 -11.90 0.81 0.84
C PRO A 31 -12.82 -0.16 1.59
N THR A 32 -12.24 -1.26 2.08
CA THR A 32 -12.94 -2.24 2.90
C THR A 32 -12.07 -2.67 4.06
N PRO A 33 -12.67 -3.13 5.20
CA PRO A 33 -11.88 -3.63 6.33
C PRO A 33 -11.06 -4.87 6.01
N ASN A 34 -11.47 -5.62 4.98
CA ASN A 34 -10.82 -6.88 4.61
C ASN A 34 -9.97 -6.75 3.36
N ALA A 35 -9.34 -5.59 3.17
CA ALA A 35 -8.51 -5.31 2.01
C ALA A 35 -7.20 -6.09 2.04
N THR A 36 -6.57 -6.21 0.87
CA THR A 36 -5.23 -6.76 0.76
C THR A 36 -4.24 -5.75 1.33
N LYS A 37 -3.34 -6.23 2.18
CA LYS A 37 -2.32 -5.42 2.83
C LYS A 37 -0.95 -5.74 2.23
N ILE A 38 -0.22 -4.71 1.82
CA ILE A 38 1.10 -4.86 1.21
C ILE A 38 2.08 -3.94 1.93
N TRP A 39 3.14 -4.51 2.51
CA TRP A 39 4.22 -3.74 3.13
C TRP A 39 5.20 -3.27 2.08
N LEU A 40 5.71 -2.04 2.26
CA LEU A 40 6.83 -1.54 1.47
C LEU A 40 8.13 -1.91 2.18
N THR A 41 9.15 -2.27 1.41
CA THR A 41 10.47 -2.59 1.96
C THR A 41 11.43 -1.43 1.74
N ARG A 42 12.47 -1.37 2.58
CA ARG A 42 13.45 -0.29 2.55
C ARG A 42 14.25 -0.25 1.23
N THR A 43 14.28 -1.36 0.50
CA THR A 43 14.98 -1.45 -0.79
C THR A 43 14.13 -1.02 -1.97
N GLY A 44 12.91 -0.57 -1.73
CA GLY A 44 12.02 -0.10 -2.80
C GLY A 44 11.08 -1.17 -3.35
N GLY A 45 11.03 -2.34 -2.71
CA GLY A 45 10.12 -3.41 -3.09
C GLY A 45 8.88 -3.44 -2.20
N CYS A 46 8.15 -4.54 -2.27
CA CYS A 46 6.97 -4.73 -1.45
C CYS A 46 6.71 -6.21 -1.18
N ILE A 47 5.99 -6.48 -0.08
CA ILE A 47 5.67 -7.84 0.38
C ILE A 47 4.19 -7.88 0.74
N VAL A 48 3.48 -8.89 0.24
CA VAL A 48 2.07 -9.08 0.59
C VAL A 48 1.98 -9.62 2.01
N ALA A 49 1.35 -8.85 2.89
CA ALA A 49 1.13 -9.26 4.27
C ALA A 49 -0.10 -10.17 4.38
N SER A 50 -1.16 -9.82 3.65
CA SER A 50 -2.38 -10.61 3.61
C SER A 50 -3.14 -10.25 2.33
N ASN A 51 -3.92 -11.20 1.81
CA ASN A 51 -4.68 -10.97 0.58
C ASN A 51 -6.19 -11.13 0.86
N GLY A 52 -6.70 -10.26 1.73
CA GLY A 52 -8.11 -10.27 2.11
C GLY A 52 -9.07 -10.04 0.95
N SER A 53 -8.65 -9.27 -0.05
CA SER A 53 -9.45 -9.02 -1.26
C SER A 53 -9.39 -10.16 -2.26
N GLN A 54 -8.61 -11.20 -1.98
CA GLN A 54 -8.46 -12.38 -2.85
C GLN A 54 -8.09 -12.02 -4.29
N ILE A 55 -7.10 -11.15 -4.43
CA ILE A 55 -6.62 -10.70 -5.74
C ILE A 55 -5.86 -11.84 -6.42
N ALA A 56 -6.18 -12.09 -7.68
CA ALA A 56 -5.51 -13.13 -8.47
C ALA A 56 -4.03 -12.80 -8.66
N SER A 57 -3.17 -13.81 -8.76
CA SER A 57 -1.72 -13.64 -8.84
C SER A 57 -1.27 -12.67 -9.94
N LYS A 58 -1.89 -12.74 -11.09
CA LYS A 58 -1.55 -11.86 -12.22
C LYS A 58 -1.78 -10.40 -11.88
N GLU A 59 -2.96 -10.08 -11.36
CA GLU A 59 -3.31 -8.72 -10.98
C GLU A 59 -2.51 -8.25 -9.77
N LEU A 60 -2.27 -9.16 -8.83
CA LEU A 60 -1.47 -8.85 -7.65
C LEU A 60 -0.05 -8.46 -8.05
N ASN A 61 0.56 -9.18 -9.00
CA ASN A 61 1.89 -8.84 -9.50
C ASN A 61 1.91 -7.47 -10.18
N GLU A 62 0.89 -7.15 -10.96
CA GLU A 62 0.77 -5.83 -11.58
C GLU A 62 0.67 -4.72 -10.54
N LEU A 63 -0.10 -4.95 -9.47
CA LEU A 63 -0.23 -4.01 -8.37
C LEU A 63 1.09 -3.83 -7.63
N MET A 64 1.81 -4.91 -7.39
CA MET A 64 3.11 -4.83 -6.73
C MET A 64 4.13 -4.07 -7.57
N GLU A 65 4.11 -4.25 -8.87
CA GLU A 65 4.96 -3.47 -9.79
C GLU A 65 4.60 -1.99 -9.73
N PHE A 66 3.31 -1.67 -9.72
CA PHE A 66 2.86 -0.28 -9.59
C PHE A 66 3.34 0.32 -8.28
N ILE A 67 3.16 -0.39 -7.16
CA ILE A 67 3.56 0.08 -5.84
C ILE A 67 5.06 0.32 -5.78
N SER A 68 5.86 -0.60 -6.32
CA SER A 68 7.31 -0.44 -6.37
C SER A 68 7.72 0.76 -7.23
N ALA A 69 7.05 0.98 -8.36
CA ALA A 69 7.32 2.12 -9.23
C ALA A 69 6.97 3.44 -8.55
N GLN A 70 6.01 3.44 -7.62
CA GLN A 70 5.57 4.63 -6.90
C GLN A 70 6.18 4.74 -5.51
N PHE A 71 7.20 3.96 -5.20
CA PHE A 71 7.77 3.83 -3.86
C PHE A 71 8.05 5.17 -3.19
N PHE A 72 8.79 6.05 -3.86
CA PHE A 72 9.16 7.34 -3.24
C PHE A 72 7.96 8.25 -3.05
N ILE A 73 7.00 8.19 -3.95
CA ILE A 73 5.77 8.98 -3.85
C ILE A 73 4.93 8.47 -2.68
N ILE A 74 4.82 7.16 -2.53
CA ILE A 74 4.08 6.55 -1.41
C ILE A 74 4.73 6.93 -0.09
N CYS A 75 6.05 6.86 0.00
CA CYS A 75 6.78 7.28 1.20
C CYS A 75 6.53 8.75 1.55
N ALA A 76 6.57 9.63 0.54
CA ALA A 76 6.31 11.04 0.76
C ALA A 76 4.87 11.29 1.25
N ARG A 77 3.91 10.60 0.66
CA ARG A 77 2.51 10.71 1.07
C ARG A 77 2.26 10.14 2.45
N TRP A 78 2.96 9.07 2.84
CA TRP A 78 2.88 8.51 4.18
C TRP A 78 3.34 9.54 5.21
N LYS A 79 4.49 10.17 4.96
CA LYS A 79 5.01 11.21 5.85
C LYS A 79 4.05 12.38 6.00
N GLN A 80 3.46 12.82 4.89
CA GLN A 80 2.49 13.90 4.86
C GLN A 80 1.21 13.54 5.61
N PHE A 81 0.68 12.35 5.33
CA PHE A 81 -0.59 11.89 5.87
C PHE A 81 -0.53 11.72 7.38
N PHE A 82 0.57 11.16 7.89
CA PHE A 82 0.76 10.92 9.32
C PHE A 82 1.59 12.00 10.02
N VAL A 83 1.95 13.06 9.29
CA VAL A 83 2.71 14.20 9.81
C VAL A 83 3.95 13.71 10.57
N THR A 84 4.79 12.95 9.90
CA THR A 84 6.00 12.36 10.47
C THR A 84 7.18 12.49 9.52
N ASP A 85 8.39 12.58 10.07
CA ASP A 85 9.63 12.61 9.30
C ASP A 85 10.25 11.21 9.16
N THR A 86 9.73 10.24 9.88
CA THR A 86 10.31 8.89 9.92
C THR A 86 9.37 7.87 9.34
N ILE A 87 9.95 6.87 8.68
CA ILE A 87 9.21 5.74 8.14
C ILE A 87 9.81 4.46 8.72
N LYS A 88 8.95 3.59 9.21
CA LYS A 88 9.34 2.27 9.71
C LYS A 88 9.04 1.25 8.64
N PHE A 89 10.04 0.45 8.27
CA PHE A 89 9.90 -0.59 7.26
C PHE A 89 9.86 -1.97 7.91
N TYR A 90 9.17 -2.90 7.27
CA TYR A 90 9.13 -4.29 7.72
C TYR A 90 10.52 -4.95 7.59
N CYS A 91 11.21 -4.67 6.51
CA CYS A 91 12.55 -5.19 6.29
C CYS A 91 13.38 -4.29 5.38
#